data_9752fbbbc6f7ebf185e4974913dbae18
#
_entry.id   9752fbbbc6f7ebf185e4974913dbae18
#
_cell.length_a   1.000
_cell.length_b   1.000
_cell.length_c   1.000
_cell.angle_alpha   90.00
_cell.angle_beta   90.00
_cell.angle_gamma   90.00
#
_symmetry.space_group_name_H-M   'P 1'
#
loop_
_entity.id
_entity.type
_entity.pdbx_description
1 polymer ?
#
loop_
_entity_poly.entity_id
_entity_poly.type
_entity_poly.pdbx_seq_one_letter_code
_entity_poly.pdbx_strand_id
1 'polypeptide(L)'
;MSVLCVIALLTSCGTKPAQNLGANEKKSFTYWCAIAPSLSAGYKSLNELPEYQELEKRTGIHMDFIHPNSNVNEQFKLLLATGEYPDIIEYSWGDYPGGPEKAIEDKVIISLNKQLAKNAPNFKKLMDENDDYRRGSITDNGTYFGFPNLATSEYRSFGGLIIRKDWLDELGLDVPTTISDWENVLRAFKEKKGATSPFTGNTWTVESLSAFTGAFGIGRHAYAENGKVKYGPMEPQFKEWLRMMNKWYSDGLLDKDYTTNTDNIIDAKIITGNAGAFAGYIGGHLGKYIAMTRETEPKFDLVGVLPPISDSVTKNYLPVVSPKVSNPFLAITVDCADPETAMKWADYLYTD
;
A
#
# COMPACT_ATOMS: atom_id res chain seq x y z
N MET A 1 -3.88 -3.39 -67.07
CA MET A 1 -2.87 -3.59 -66.01
C MET A 1 -3.13 -2.57 -64.91
N SER A 2 -3.87 -2.96 -63.89
CA SER A 2 -4.22 -2.10 -62.76
C SER A 2 -3.26 -2.42 -61.60
N VAL A 3 -2.55 -1.37 -61.17
CA VAL A 3 -1.67 -1.44 -59.96
C VAL A 3 -2.51 -1.11 -58.75
N LEU A 4 -2.69 -2.07 -57.86
CA LEU A 4 -3.34 -1.91 -56.55
C LEU A 4 -2.31 -1.29 -55.56
N CYS A 5 -2.50 -0.07 -55.11
CA CYS A 5 -1.78 0.53 -54.02
C CYS A 5 -2.42 0.07 -52.71
N VAL A 6 -1.70 -0.76 -51.94
CA VAL A 6 -2.03 -1.11 -50.56
C VAL A 6 -1.50 0.01 -49.67
N ILE A 7 -2.41 0.79 -49.09
CA ILE A 7 -2.09 1.80 -48.06
C ILE A 7 -2.04 1.06 -46.72
N ALA A 8 -0.84 0.90 -46.20
CA ALA A 8 -0.62 0.44 -44.81
C ALA A 8 -0.94 1.59 -43.87
N LEU A 9 -2.02 1.47 -43.10
CA LEU A 9 -2.31 2.33 -41.96
C LEU A 9 -1.35 2.00 -40.81
N LEU A 10 -0.31 2.80 -40.71
CA LEU A 10 0.52 2.87 -39.50
C LEU A 10 -0.28 3.61 -38.43
N THR A 11 -0.82 2.87 -37.47
CA THR A 11 -1.32 3.46 -36.23
C THR A 11 -0.13 4.02 -35.44
N SER A 12 0.03 5.34 -35.56
CA SER A 12 0.97 6.12 -34.75
C SER A 12 0.52 6.05 -33.29
N CYS A 13 1.31 5.41 -32.42
CA CYS A 13 1.27 5.69 -31.00
C CYS A 13 1.64 7.17 -30.82
N GLY A 14 0.64 8.01 -30.57
CA GLY A 14 0.83 9.42 -30.32
C GLY A 14 1.61 9.63 -29.02
N THR A 15 2.88 10.04 -29.15
CA THR A 15 3.62 10.63 -28.05
C THR A 15 2.94 11.94 -27.67
N LYS A 16 2.46 12.03 -26.41
CA LYS A 16 1.92 13.28 -25.86
C LYS A 16 2.98 14.39 -26.02
N PRO A 17 2.59 15.62 -26.40
CA PRO A 17 3.55 16.73 -26.48
C PRO A 17 4.11 17.04 -25.09
N ALA A 18 5.42 17.31 -25.01
CA ALA A 18 6.06 17.83 -23.81
C ALA A 18 5.37 19.13 -23.37
N GLN A 19 5.14 19.29 -22.05
CA GLN A 19 4.63 20.56 -21.52
C GLN A 19 5.63 21.67 -21.83
N ASN A 20 5.19 22.73 -22.51
CA ASN A 20 6.01 23.92 -22.74
C ASN A 20 6.09 24.72 -21.44
N LEU A 21 7.22 24.63 -20.75
CA LEU A 21 7.55 25.48 -19.60
C LEU A 21 7.95 26.89 -20.07
N GLY A 22 7.49 27.91 -19.35
CA GLY A 22 7.88 29.31 -19.60
C GLY A 22 9.38 29.54 -19.33
N ALA A 23 9.94 30.58 -19.91
CA ALA A 23 11.38 30.88 -19.83
C ALA A 23 11.91 31.16 -18.41
N ASN A 24 11.03 31.47 -17.44
CA ASN A 24 11.38 31.77 -16.04
C ASN A 24 10.96 30.65 -15.04
N GLU A 25 10.52 29.48 -15.51
CA GLU A 25 10.11 28.40 -14.63
C GLU A 25 11.33 27.65 -14.08
N LYS A 26 11.29 27.30 -12.79
CA LYS A 26 12.33 26.51 -12.12
C LYS A 26 12.34 25.10 -12.73
N LYS A 27 13.52 24.63 -13.16
CA LYS A 27 13.69 23.33 -13.83
C LYS A 27 14.26 22.23 -12.93
N SER A 28 14.50 22.52 -11.67
CA SER A 28 14.98 21.55 -10.68
C SER A 28 14.35 21.84 -9.33
N PHE A 29 13.87 20.77 -8.66
CA PHE A 29 13.29 20.83 -7.32
C PHE A 29 13.92 19.78 -6.44
N THR A 30 14.08 20.09 -5.15
CA THR A 30 14.44 19.13 -4.12
C THR A 30 13.18 18.40 -3.63
N TYR A 31 13.25 17.06 -3.54
CA TYR A 31 12.09 16.24 -3.21
C TYR A 31 12.45 15.21 -2.12
N TRP A 32 11.95 15.43 -0.91
CA TRP A 32 12.15 14.50 0.20
C TRP A 32 11.06 13.43 0.19
N CYS A 33 11.46 12.17 0.07
CA CYS A 33 10.56 11.01 0.10
C CYS A 33 11.29 9.73 0.53
N ALA A 34 10.58 8.78 1.09
CA ALA A 34 11.12 7.45 1.35
C ALA A 34 11.28 6.66 0.05
N ILE A 35 12.37 5.91 -0.07
CA ILE A 35 12.49 4.88 -1.11
C ILE A 35 11.90 3.57 -0.59
N ALA A 36 11.05 2.92 -1.39
CA ALA A 36 10.44 1.66 -1.00
C ALA A 36 11.51 0.58 -0.73
N PRO A 37 11.38 -0.26 0.31
CA PRO A 37 12.37 -1.31 0.62
C PRO A 37 12.68 -2.25 -0.54
N SER A 38 11.69 -2.53 -1.40
CA SER A 38 11.88 -3.33 -2.62
C SER A 38 12.77 -2.67 -3.66
N LEU A 39 12.86 -1.35 -3.69
CA LEU A 39 13.69 -0.57 -4.61
C LEU A 39 15.07 -0.30 -4.01
N SER A 40 15.15 -0.04 -2.70
CA SER A 40 16.40 0.30 -2.02
C SER A 40 17.46 -0.84 -2.04
N ALA A 41 17.04 -2.06 -2.32
CA ALA A 41 17.95 -3.19 -2.53
C ALA A 41 18.78 -3.07 -3.83
N GLY A 42 18.26 -2.39 -4.86
CA GLY A 42 18.89 -2.25 -6.17
C GLY A 42 19.23 -0.82 -6.57
N TYR A 43 18.65 0.17 -5.93
CA TYR A 43 18.79 1.59 -6.30
C TYR A 43 19.10 2.45 -5.07
N LYS A 44 19.95 3.44 -5.25
CA LYS A 44 20.30 4.40 -4.19
C LYS A 44 19.42 5.65 -4.21
N SER A 45 18.84 5.95 -5.36
CA SER A 45 17.94 7.09 -5.55
C SER A 45 16.85 6.75 -6.58
N LEU A 46 15.70 7.37 -6.45
CA LEU A 46 14.64 7.34 -7.46
C LEU A 46 15.07 7.97 -8.78
N ASN A 47 16.12 8.82 -8.81
CA ASN A 47 16.71 9.33 -10.05
C ASN A 47 17.29 8.21 -10.95
N GLU A 48 17.62 7.05 -10.40
CA GLU A 48 18.13 5.91 -11.16
C GLU A 48 17.03 5.11 -11.87
N LEU A 49 15.76 5.35 -11.51
CA LEU A 49 14.62 4.63 -12.06
C LEU A 49 14.22 5.15 -13.44
N PRO A 50 13.99 4.26 -14.42
CA PRO A 50 13.62 4.65 -15.79
C PRO A 50 12.36 5.53 -15.86
N GLU A 51 11.39 5.31 -14.98
CA GLU A 51 10.15 6.09 -14.92
C GLU A 51 10.41 7.55 -14.55
N TYR A 52 11.28 7.86 -13.59
CA TYR A 52 11.62 9.24 -13.24
C TYR A 52 12.49 9.92 -14.30
N GLN A 53 13.40 9.16 -14.95
CA GLN A 53 14.18 9.66 -16.07
C GLN A 53 13.28 9.99 -17.27
N GLU A 54 12.26 9.18 -17.54
CA GLU A 54 11.28 9.46 -18.59
C GLU A 54 10.38 10.65 -18.22
N LEU A 55 9.99 10.75 -16.94
CA LEU A 55 9.20 11.89 -16.44
C LEU A 55 9.96 13.22 -16.59
N GLU A 56 11.26 13.23 -16.27
CA GLU A 56 12.13 14.40 -16.50
C GLU A 56 12.16 14.79 -17.98
N LYS A 57 12.32 13.83 -18.89
CA LYS A 57 12.30 14.11 -20.35
C LYS A 57 10.96 14.70 -20.81
N ARG A 58 9.85 14.23 -20.26
CA ARG A 58 8.50 14.68 -20.64
C ARG A 58 8.15 16.04 -20.09
N THR A 59 8.54 16.30 -18.85
CA THR A 59 8.21 17.55 -18.16
C THR A 59 9.28 18.64 -18.35
N GLY A 60 10.53 18.24 -18.63
CA GLY A 60 11.69 19.12 -18.62
C GLY A 60 12.08 19.59 -17.21
N ILE A 61 11.57 18.94 -16.16
CA ILE A 61 11.81 19.27 -14.74
C ILE A 61 12.57 18.12 -14.09
N HIS A 62 13.73 18.45 -13.51
CA HIS A 62 14.53 17.52 -12.72
C HIS A 62 14.08 17.50 -11.27
N MET A 63 13.99 16.29 -10.66
CA MET A 63 13.78 16.10 -9.23
C MET A 63 15.06 15.60 -8.58
N ASP A 64 15.58 16.38 -7.63
CA ASP A 64 16.71 15.97 -6.79
C ASP A 64 16.15 15.27 -5.54
N PHE A 65 16.12 13.93 -5.57
CA PHE A 65 15.52 13.12 -4.52
C PHE A 65 16.41 13.00 -3.30
N ILE A 66 15.84 13.31 -2.14
CA ILE A 66 16.44 13.21 -0.81
C ILE A 66 15.75 12.08 -0.06
N HIS A 67 16.46 10.97 0.19
CA HIS A 67 15.88 9.81 0.87
C HIS A 67 16.33 9.74 2.33
N PRO A 68 15.41 9.57 3.30
CA PRO A 68 15.78 9.33 4.68
C PRO A 68 16.54 8.02 4.84
N ASN A 69 17.63 8.04 5.58
CA ASN A 69 18.55 6.90 5.74
C ASN A 69 18.07 5.85 6.76
N SER A 70 17.04 6.14 7.53
CA SER A 70 16.55 5.30 8.63
C SER A 70 15.05 5.48 8.83
N ASN A 71 14.55 5.31 10.04
CA ASN A 71 13.15 5.52 10.40
C ASN A 71 12.60 6.86 9.86
N VAL A 72 11.69 6.76 8.89
CA VAL A 72 11.12 7.91 8.17
C VAL A 72 10.52 8.94 9.13
N ASN A 73 9.81 8.49 10.17
CA ASN A 73 9.16 9.38 11.14
C ASN A 73 10.17 10.16 12.00
N GLU A 74 11.28 9.54 12.34
CA GLU A 74 12.37 10.21 13.08
C GLU A 74 13.07 11.24 12.19
N GLN A 75 13.39 10.84 10.96
CA GLN A 75 14.02 11.75 9.99
C GLN A 75 13.11 12.91 9.62
N PHE A 76 11.80 12.70 9.52
CA PHE A 76 10.84 13.78 9.31
C PHE A 76 10.82 14.76 10.47
N LYS A 77 10.84 14.30 11.74
CA LYS A 77 10.94 15.18 12.92
C LYS A 77 12.24 15.98 12.94
N LEU A 78 13.35 15.37 12.53
CA LEU A 78 14.63 16.06 12.40
C LEU A 78 14.56 17.13 11.30
N LEU A 79 13.98 16.81 10.15
CA LEU A 79 13.74 17.77 9.07
C LEU A 79 12.91 18.98 9.56
N LEU A 80 11.81 18.73 10.27
CA LEU A 80 10.99 19.80 10.84
C LEU A 80 11.77 20.69 11.81
N ALA A 81 12.68 20.09 12.60
CA ALA A 81 13.48 20.84 13.57
C ALA A 81 14.53 21.76 12.95
N THR A 82 14.89 21.56 11.67
CA THR A 82 15.82 22.47 10.96
C THR A 82 15.19 23.82 10.66
N GLY A 83 13.87 23.85 10.42
CA GLY A 83 13.15 25.01 9.92
C GLY A 83 13.46 25.38 8.47
N GLU A 84 14.22 24.53 7.76
CA GLU A 84 14.55 24.66 6.33
C GLU A 84 14.02 23.44 5.59
N TYR A 85 13.21 23.64 4.57
CA TYR A 85 12.49 22.55 3.92
C TYR A 85 12.89 22.40 2.46
N PRO A 86 12.98 21.16 1.93
CA PRO A 86 13.04 20.93 0.49
C PRO A 86 11.78 21.48 -0.19
N ASP A 87 11.81 21.68 -1.50
CA ASP A 87 10.67 22.21 -2.27
C ASP A 87 9.41 21.34 -2.10
N ILE A 88 9.60 20.02 -2.03
CA ILE A 88 8.53 19.01 -1.96
C ILE A 88 8.84 18.01 -0.85
N ILE A 89 7.83 17.68 -0.05
CA ILE A 89 7.89 16.61 0.95
C ILE A 89 6.74 15.63 0.69
N GLU A 90 7.08 14.36 0.52
CA GLU A 90 6.11 13.26 0.47
C GLU A 90 6.08 12.53 1.80
N TYR A 91 4.93 12.62 2.49
CA TYR A 91 4.78 12.09 3.84
C TYR A 91 3.32 11.74 4.18
N SER A 92 3.13 10.96 5.24
CA SER A 92 1.80 10.73 5.85
C SER A 92 1.41 11.91 6.72
N TRP A 93 0.89 12.99 6.12
CA TRP A 93 0.62 14.26 6.80
C TRP A 93 -0.38 14.16 7.95
N GLY A 94 -1.14 13.07 8.04
CA GLY A 94 -1.93 12.74 9.24
C GLY A 94 -1.09 12.50 10.49
N ASP A 95 0.19 12.13 10.34
CA ASP A 95 1.15 11.91 11.42
C ASP A 95 1.89 13.20 11.84
N TYR A 96 1.67 14.32 11.12
CA TYR A 96 2.12 15.63 11.59
C TYR A 96 1.35 16.01 12.86
N PRO A 97 1.99 16.55 13.91
CA PRO A 97 1.30 16.98 15.13
C PRO A 97 0.19 18.00 14.85
N GLY A 98 -1.06 17.58 14.97
CA GLY A 98 -2.23 18.40 14.61
C GLY A 98 -2.67 18.26 13.15
N GLY A 99 -2.06 17.36 12.38
CA GLY A 99 -2.44 17.04 11.01
C GLY A 99 -2.07 18.08 9.95
N PRO A 100 -2.51 17.91 8.70
CA PRO A 100 -2.11 18.76 7.58
C PRO A 100 -2.58 20.22 7.70
N GLU A 101 -3.72 20.51 8.33
CA GLU A 101 -4.15 21.88 8.61
C GLU A 101 -3.12 22.58 9.50
N LYS A 102 -2.67 21.91 10.55
CA LYS A 102 -1.67 22.47 11.44
C LYS A 102 -0.33 22.69 10.75
N ALA A 103 0.06 21.79 9.84
CA ALA A 103 1.27 21.96 9.03
C ALA A 103 1.21 23.22 8.14
N ILE A 104 0.01 23.58 7.64
CA ILE A 104 -0.20 24.83 6.88
C ILE A 104 -0.13 26.05 7.83
N GLU A 105 -0.79 26.01 8.99
CA GLU A 105 -0.74 27.08 10.00
C GLU A 105 0.68 27.34 10.48
N ASP A 106 1.45 26.27 10.72
CA ASP A 106 2.85 26.34 11.17
C ASP A 106 3.81 26.74 10.05
N LYS A 107 3.29 26.98 8.83
CA LYS A 107 4.08 27.38 7.66
C LYS A 107 5.17 26.36 7.30
N VAL A 108 4.80 25.09 7.28
CA VAL A 108 5.64 24.01 6.75
C VAL A 108 5.29 23.74 5.29
N ILE A 109 3.99 23.65 4.98
CA ILE A 109 3.46 23.42 3.64
C ILE A 109 2.44 24.48 3.25
N ILE A 110 2.16 24.58 1.95
CA ILE A 110 1.19 25.55 1.44
C ILE A 110 -0.19 24.92 1.23
N SER A 111 -1.25 25.73 1.30
CA SER A 111 -2.58 25.36 0.77
C SER A 111 -2.58 25.48 -0.75
N LEU A 112 -3.10 24.46 -1.44
CA LEU A 112 -3.17 24.42 -2.91
C LEU A 112 -4.41 25.11 -3.48
N ASN A 113 -5.45 25.38 -2.66
CA ASN A 113 -6.79 25.79 -3.10
C ASN A 113 -6.79 26.96 -4.11
N LYS A 114 -6.02 28.00 -3.85
CA LYS A 114 -6.04 29.23 -4.68
C LYS A 114 -5.50 29.02 -6.10
N GLN A 115 -4.60 28.07 -6.26
CA GLN A 115 -3.87 27.89 -7.52
C GLN A 115 -4.21 26.57 -8.21
N LEU A 116 -4.99 25.70 -7.56
CA LEU A 116 -5.26 24.34 -8.01
C LEU A 116 -5.84 24.29 -9.43
N ALA A 117 -6.89 25.09 -9.70
CA ALA A 117 -7.55 25.10 -11.01
C ALA A 117 -6.65 25.55 -12.15
N LYS A 118 -5.68 26.45 -11.87
CA LYS A 118 -4.74 26.98 -12.86
C LYS A 118 -3.56 26.04 -13.09
N ASN A 119 -2.98 25.52 -12.01
CA ASN A 119 -1.68 24.84 -12.04
C ASN A 119 -1.77 23.31 -11.88
N ALA A 120 -2.96 22.78 -11.50
CA ALA A 120 -3.21 21.35 -11.41
C ALA A 120 -4.62 20.99 -11.94
N PRO A 121 -4.91 21.25 -13.23
CA PRO A 121 -6.24 21.03 -13.80
C PRO A 121 -6.64 19.55 -13.92
N ASN A 122 -5.69 18.62 -14.15
CA ASN A 122 -5.97 17.19 -14.22
C ASN A 122 -6.38 16.63 -12.85
N PHE A 123 -5.61 16.94 -11.83
CA PHE A 123 -5.95 16.59 -10.46
C PHE A 123 -7.30 17.20 -10.05
N LYS A 124 -7.51 18.51 -10.33
CA LYS A 124 -8.78 19.18 -10.03
C LYS A 124 -9.97 18.51 -10.70
N LYS A 125 -9.83 18.11 -11.96
CA LYS A 125 -10.87 17.39 -12.71
C LYS A 125 -11.23 16.07 -12.02
N LEU A 126 -10.25 15.26 -11.62
CA LEU A 126 -10.48 14.00 -10.89
C LEU A 126 -11.23 14.23 -9.57
N MET A 127 -10.88 15.30 -8.85
CA MET A 127 -11.57 15.67 -7.60
C MET A 127 -13.01 16.10 -7.83
N ASP A 128 -13.30 16.80 -8.94
CA ASP A 128 -14.66 17.24 -9.29
C ASP A 128 -15.53 16.10 -9.78
N GLU A 129 -14.96 15.12 -10.47
CA GLU A 129 -15.67 13.97 -11.03
C GLU A 129 -15.88 12.83 -10.02
N ASN A 130 -15.10 12.78 -8.92
CA ASN A 130 -15.17 11.69 -7.95
C ASN A 130 -15.17 12.22 -6.50
N ASP A 131 -16.34 12.13 -5.86
CA ASP A 131 -16.54 12.62 -4.49
C ASP A 131 -15.68 11.87 -3.45
N ASP A 132 -15.39 10.58 -3.65
CA ASP A 132 -14.50 9.82 -2.77
C ASP A 132 -13.05 10.29 -2.88
N TYR A 133 -12.57 10.62 -4.10
CA TYR A 133 -11.25 11.23 -4.28
C TYR A 133 -11.19 12.59 -3.61
N ARG A 134 -12.19 13.41 -3.84
CA ARG A 134 -12.27 14.74 -3.23
C ARG A 134 -12.24 14.67 -1.71
N ARG A 135 -13.11 13.87 -1.11
CA ARG A 135 -13.19 13.73 0.36
C ARG A 135 -11.91 13.21 0.98
N GLY A 136 -11.24 12.26 0.32
CA GLY A 136 -9.97 11.72 0.82
C GLY A 136 -8.78 12.66 0.64
N SER A 137 -8.90 13.71 -0.20
CA SER A 137 -7.80 14.61 -0.56
C SER A 137 -7.87 15.97 0.13
N ILE A 138 -8.92 16.25 0.91
CA ILE A 138 -9.10 17.51 1.63
C ILE A 138 -9.12 17.29 3.13
N THR A 139 -8.79 18.34 3.86
CA THR A 139 -8.98 18.43 5.31
C THR A 139 -10.46 18.68 5.65
N ASP A 140 -10.82 18.64 6.93
CA ASP A 140 -12.18 18.95 7.41
C ASP A 140 -12.64 20.36 7.02
N ASN A 141 -11.70 21.29 6.86
CA ASN A 141 -11.99 22.68 6.43
C ASN A 141 -12.03 22.84 4.90
N GLY A 142 -11.91 21.75 4.14
CA GLY A 142 -11.94 21.76 2.68
C GLY A 142 -10.63 22.20 2.02
N THR A 143 -9.51 22.10 2.73
CA THR A 143 -8.19 22.49 2.23
C THR A 143 -7.50 21.34 1.50
N TYR A 144 -7.12 21.54 0.25
CA TYR A 144 -6.16 20.68 -0.44
C TYR A 144 -4.76 21.02 0.03
N PHE A 145 -4.07 20.06 0.63
CA PHE A 145 -2.74 20.23 1.22
C PHE A 145 -1.63 19.50 0.46
N GLY A 146 -2.00 18.64 -0.48
CA GLY A 146 -1.05 17.84 -1.24
C GLY A 146 -1.72 16.97 -2.30
N PHE A 147 -0.91 16.22 -2.99
CA PHE A 147 -1.27 15.32 -4.08
C PHE A 147 -1.15 13.87 -3.60
N PRO A 148 -2.25 13.13 -3.43
CA PRO A 148 -2.26 11.76 -2.91
C PRO A 148 -2.06 10.70 -3.97
N ASN A 149 -1.80 9.48 -3.52
CA ASN A 149 -1.98 8.30 -4.36
C ASN A 149 -3.48 7.98 -4.54
N LEU A 150 -3.92 7.85 -5.79
CA LEU A 150 -5.30 7.51 -6.15
C LEU A 150 -5.39 6.08 -6.66
N ALA A 151 -6.29 5.28 -6.09
CA ALA A 151 -6.59 3.94 -6.58
C ALA A 151 -7.67 4.00 -7.66
N THR A 152 -7.31 3.70 -8.91
CA THR A 152 -8.21 3.69 -10.07
C THR A 152 -8.94 2.35 -10.23
N SER A 153 -8.44 1.28 -9.62
CA SER A 153 -9.03 -0.06 -9.70
C SER A 153 -10.22 -0.22 -8.75
N GLU A 154 -11.26 -0.91 -9.20
CA GLU A 154 -12.34 -1.38 -8.35
C GLU A 154 -11.86 -2.49 -7.38
N TYR A 155 -10.87 -3.27 -7.79
CA TYR A 155 -10.25 -4.30 -6.96
C TYR A 155 -9.16 -3.68 -6.10
N ARG A 156 -9.51 -3.37 -4.84
CA ARG A 156 -8.66 -2.67 -3.90
C ARG A 156 -8.04 -3.58 -2.83
N SER A 157 -8.03 -4.88 -3.06
CA SER A 157 -7.32 -5.81 -2.18
C SER A 157 -5.84 -5.82 -2.55
N PHE A 158 -4.98 -5.47 -1.61
CA PHE A 158 -3.52 -5.44 -1.80
C PHE A 158 -2.81 -6.60 -1.12
N GLY A 159 -3.50 -7.36 -0.30
CA GLY A 159 -2.95 -8.50 0.41
C GLY A 159 -4.04 -9.36 1.03
N GLY A 160 -3.65 -10.47 1.59
CA GLY A 160 -4.54 -11.44 2.23
C GLY A 160 -3.82 -12.68 2.70
N LEU A 161 -4.57 -13.74 2.91
CA LEU A 161 -4.05 -15.03 3.34
C LEU A 161 -3.26 -15.72 2.22
N ILE A 162 -2.11 -16.30 2.59
CA ILE A 162 -1.21 -17.04 1.72
C ILE A 162 -0.83 -18.34 2.43
N ILE A 163 -0.77 -19.43 1.69
CA ILE A 163 -0.50 -20.77 2.25
C ILE A 163 0.45 -21.57 1.36
N ARG A 164 1.22 -22.48 1.96
CA ARG A 164 2.09 -23.47 1.29
C ARG A 164 1.22 -24.43 0.48
N LYS A 165 1.13 -24.18 -0.83
CA LYS A 165 0.36 -25.04 -1.77
C LYS A 165 0.97 -26.42 -1.89
N ASP A 166 2.30 -26.49 -1.97
CA ASP A 166 3.05 -27.75 -2.01
C ASP A 166 2.79 -28.63 -0.79
N TRP A 167 2.66 -28.05 0.41
CA TRP A 167 2.32 -28.81 1.61
C TRP A 167 0.88 -29.33 1.60
N LEU A 168 -0.06 -28.53 1.08
CA LEU A 168 -1.44 -28.99 0.88
C LEU A 168 -1.47 -30.20 -0.05
N ASP A 169 -0.78 -30.13 -1.19
CA ASP A 169 -0.73 -31.18 -2.19
C ASP A 169 -0.09 -32.47 -1.63
N GLU A 170 1.03 -32.37 -0.95
CA GLU A 170 1.70 -33.50 -0.32
C GLU A 170 0.86 -34.18 0.77
N LEU A 171 0.04 -33.43 1.48
CA LEU A 171 -0.82 -33.94 2.54
C LEU A 171 -2.19 -34.36 2.07
N GLY A 172 -2.54 -34.13 0.78
CA GLY A 172 -3.85 -34.40 0.23
C GLY A 172 -4.96 -33.55 0.83
N LEU A 173 -4.64 -32.28 1.15
CA LEU A 173 -5.56 -31.31 1.76
C LEU A 173 -6.01 -30.28 0.73
N ASP A 174 -7.27 -29.91 0.80
CA ASP A 174 -7.83 -28.83 0.00
C ASP A 174 -7.43 -27.46 0.57
N VAL A 175 -7.52 -26.42 -0.27
CA VAL A 175 -7.36 -25.02 0.17
C VAL A 175 -8.47 -24.69 1.17
N PRO A 176 -8.14 -24.21 2.39
CA PRO A 176 -9.14 -24.01 3.43
C PRO A 176 -10.10 -22.85 3.12
N THR A 177 -11.38 -23.04 3.34
CA THR A 177 -12.45 -22.06 3.09
C THR A 177 -13.21 -21.65 4.35
N THR A 178 -13.16 -22.47 5.38
CA THR A 178 -13.81 -22.21 6.67
C THR A 178 -12.77 -22.11 7.80
N ILE A 179 -13.17 -21.56 8.94
CA ILE A 179 -12.32 -21.52 10.15
C ILE A 179 -11.95 -22.95 10.58
N SER A 180 -12.86 -23.90 10.45
CA SER A 180 -12.60 -25.31 10.76
C SER A 180 -11.58 -25.94 9.81
N ASP A 181 -11.64 -25.64 8.51
CA ASP A 181 -10.64 -26.12 7.55
C ASP A 181 -9.26 -25.54 7.87
N TRP A 182 -9.20 -24.23 8.18
CA TRP A 182 -7.96 -23.58 8.60
C TRP A 182 -7.34 -24.26 9.83
N GLU A 183 -8.15 -24.55 10.87
CA GLU A 183 -7.65 -25.25 12.05
C GLU A 183 -7.08 -26.62 11.69
N ASN A 184 -7.78 -27.40 10.85
CA ASN A 184 -7.35 -28.73 10.42
C ASN A 184 -6.03 -28.65 9.63
N VAL A 185 -5.91 -27.70 8.69
CA VAL A 185 -4.70 -27.50 7.88
C VAL A 185 -3.52 -27.08 8.77
N LEU A 186 -3.70 -26.09 9.65
CA LEU A 186 -2.64 -25.63 10.54
C LEU A 186 -2.17 -26.74 11.49
N ARG A 187 -3.09 -27.58 11.98
CA ARG A 187 -2.77 -28.75 12.79
C ARG A 187 -1.97 -29.78 12.00
N ALA A 188 -2.35 -30.06 10.76
CA ALA A 188 -1.59 -30.94 9.87
C ALA A 188 -0.18 -30.38 9.56
N PHE A 189 -0.03 -29.08 9.36
CA PHE A 189 1.27 -28.44 9.15
C PHE A 189 2.15 -28.59 10.41
N LYS A 190 1.59 -28.42 11.60
CA LYS A 190 2.30 -28.63 12.86
C LYS A 190 2.75 -30.09 13.03
N GLU A 191 1.83 -31.03 12.86
CA GLU A 191 2.06 -32.45 13.20
C GLU A 191 2.83 -33.20 12.12
N LYS A 192 2.59 -32.91 10.82
CA LYS A 192 3.13 -33.70 9.71
C LYS A 192 4.27 -32.99 8.98
N LYS A 193 4.34 -31.67 9.03
CA LYS A 193 5.45 -30.88 8.43
C LYS A 193 6.43 -30.35 9.47
N GLY A 194 6.13 -30.49 10.77
CA GLY A 194 7.00 -30.02 11.86
C GLY A 194 7.00 -28.50 12.01
N ALA A 195 6.02 -27.80 11.44
CA ALA A 195 5.95 -26.35 11.55
C ALA A 195 5.80 -25.92 13.03
N THR A 196 6.74 -25.14 13.54
CA THR A 196 6.72 -24.64 14.91
C THR A 196 5.78 -23.45 15.08
N SER A 197 5.48 -22.76 14.00
CA SER A 197 4.59 -21.61 13.92
C SER A 197 3.69 -21.73 12.69
N PRO A 198 2.77 -22.72 12.61
CA PRO A 198 2.01 -23.04 11.41
C PRO A 198 1.40 -21.84 10.70
N PHE A 199 0.81 -20.89 11.46
CA PHE A 199 0.42 -19.56 11.01
C PHE A 199 1.29 -18.51 11.68
N THR A 200 2.05 -17.74 10.89
CA THR A 200 2.95 -16.68 11.36
C THR A 200 2.55 -15.30 10.86
N GLY A 201 3.12 -14.28 11.45
CA GLY A 201 2.94 -12.88 11.08
C GLY A 201 3.36 -11.95 12.20
N ASN A 202 3.06 -10.68 12.04
CA ASN A 202 3.09 -9.66 13.09
C ASN A 202 1.66 -9.27 13.51
N THR A 203 1.52 -8.37 14.48
CA THR A 203 0.20 -7.93 14.95
C THR A 203 -0.72 -7.47 13.82
N TRP A 204 -0.19 -6.66 12.89
CA TRP A 204 -0.98 -6.17 11.76
C TRP A 204 -1.46 -7.29 10.83
N THR A 205 -0.56 -8.18 10.43
CA THR A 205 -0.89 -9.24 9.47
C THR A 205 -1.81 -10.29 10.08
N VAL A 206 -1.59 -10.66 11.34
CA VAL A 206 -2.41 -11.65 12.05
C VAL A 206 -3.80 -11.11 12.37
N GLU A 207 -3.88 -9.90 12.90
CA GLU A 207 -5.15 -9.40 13.44
C GLU A 207 -5.99 -8.63 12.41
N SER A 208 -5.37 -8.06 11.38
CA SER A 208 -6.05 -7.24 10.38
C SER A 208 -6.02 -7.85 8.99
N LEU A 209 -4.82 -8.06 8.41
CA LEU A 209 -4.69 -8.49 7.02
C LEU A 209 -5.21 -9.91 6.76
N SER A 210 -5.17 -10.80 7.76
CA SER A 210 -5.70 -12.18 7.66
C SER A 210 -7.21 -12.25 7.44
N ALA A 211 -7.93 -11.19 7.79
CA ALA A 211 -9.39 -11.14 7.75
C ALA A 211 -10.10 -12.23 8.57
N PHE A 212 -9.43 -12.85 9.54
CA PHE A 212 -10.08 -13.85 10.43
C PHE A 212 -11.19 -13.25 11.28
N THR A 213 -11.12 -11.97 11.67
CA THR A 213 -12.23 -11.30 12.35
C THR A 213 -13.47 -11.24 11.45
N GLY A 214 -13.26 -10.95 10.16
CA GLY A 214 -14.33 -10.92 9.16
C GLY A 214 -15.04 -12.24 8.96
N ALA A 215 -14.39 -13.37 9.28
CA ALA A 215 -15.00 -14.70 9.24
C ALA A 215 -16.19 -14.84 10.19
N PHE A 216 -16.30 -13.98 11.18
CA PHE A 216 -17.42 -13.92 12.12
C PHE A 216 -18.45 -12.83 11.75
N GLY A 217 -18.33 -12.24 10.55
CA GLY A 217 -19.28 -11.25 10.01
C GLY A 217 -19.14 -9.85 10.59
N ILE A 218 -17.99 -9.51 11.19
CA ILE A 218 -17.73 -8.21 11.83
C ILE A 218 -16.43 -7.58 11.35
N GLY A 219 -16.39 -6.24 11.38
CA GLY A 219 -15.14 -5.51 11.20
C GLY A 219 -14.27 -5.55 12.46
N ARG A 220 -12.95 -5.50 12.31
CA ARG A 220 -11.98 -5.50 13.43
C ARG A 220 -12.04 -4.21 14.27
N HIS A 221 -12.34 -3.09 13.63
CA HIS A 221 -12.40 -1.76 14.22
C HIS A 221 -13.78 -1.12 13.99
N ALA A 222 -13.84 0.20 13.84
CA ALA A 222 -15.06 0.87 13.40
C ALA A 222 -15.39 0.50 11.94
N TYR A 223 -16.64 0.19 11.66
CA TYR A 223 -17.12 -0.15 10.33
C TYR A 223 -18.58 0.28 10.15
N ALA A 224 -18.99 0.45 8.90
CA ALA A 224 -20.37 0.81 8.57
C ALA A 224 -21.15 -0.41 8.08
N GLU A 225 -22.33 -0.62 8.63
CA GLU A 225 -23.26 -1.66 8.20
C GLU A 225 -24.69 -1.12 8.21
N ASN A 226 -25.39 -1.21 7.08
CA ASN A 226 -26.77 -0.75 6.93
C ASN A 226 -26.98 0.72 7.38
N GLY A 227 -26.03 1.61 7.04
CA GLY A 227 -26.08 3.03 7.39
C GLY A 227 -25.77 3.35 8.86
N LYS A 228 -25.34 2.36 9.65
CA LYS A 228 -24.93 2.55 11.06
C LYS A 228 -23.45 2.30 11.22
N VAL A 229 -22.80 3.10 12.05
CA VAL A 229 -21.42 2.85 12.50
C VAL A 229 -21.46 1.85 13.65
N LYS A 230 -20.67 0.78 13.53
CA LYS A 230 -20.44 -0.24 14.53
C LYS A 230 -18.96 -0.26 14.92
N TYR A 231 -18.67 -0.85 16.06
CA TYR A 231 -17.31 -1.06 16.54
C TYR A 231 -17.11 -2.54 16.88
N GLY A 232 -16.28 -3.24 16.12
CA GLY A 232 -16.13 -4.69 16.22
C GLY A 232 -15.95 -5.24 17.63
N PRO A 233 -15.06 -4.67 18.47
CA PRO A 233 -14.89 -5.11 19.86
C PRO A 233 -16.13 -5.05 20.74
N MET A 234 -17.17 -4.32 20.34
CA MET A 234 -18.46 -4.26 21.06
C MET A 234 -19.48 -5.27 20.55
N GLU A 235 -19.20 -5.94 19.44
CA GLU A 235 -20.09 -6.96 18.86
C GLU A 235 -19.89 -8.31 19.57
N PRO A 236 -20.96 -9.09 19.84
CA PRO A 236 -20.84 -10.39 20.50
C PRO A 236 -19.90 -11.38 19.80
N GLN A 237 -19.85 -11.34 18.47
CA GLN A 237 -19.01 -12.18 17.62
C GLN A 237 -17.52 -11.93 17.82
N PHE A 238 -17.12 -10.76 18.33
CA PHE A 238 -15.73 -10.49 18.67
C PHE A 238 -15.20 -11.42 19.75
N LYS A 239 -16.05 -11.81 20.70
CA LYS A 239 -15.68 -12.80 21.73
C LYS A 239 -15.44 -14.18 21.11
N GLU A 240 -16.18 -14.56 20.08
CA GLU A 240 -16.00 -15.84 19.38
C GLU A 240 -14.67 -15.84 18.63
N TRP A 241 -14.35 -14.75 17.91
CA TRP A 241 -13.05 -14.57 17.29
C TRP A 241 -11.90 -14.64 18.31
N LEU A 242 -12.01 -13.97 19.46
CA LEU A 242 -11.00 -14.02 20.51
C LEU A 242 -10.82 -15.45 21.08
N ARG A 243 -11.90 -16.21 21.22
CA ARG A 243 -11.81 -17.62 21.66
C ARG A 243 -11.07 -18.49 20.64
N MET A 244 -11.34 -18.30 19.35
CA MET A 244 -10.62 -18.98 18.29
C MET A 244 -9.12 -18.62 18.32
N MET A 245 -8.78 -17.34 18.38
CA MET A 245 -7.40 -16.88 18.43
C MET A 245 -6.66 -17.40 19.66
N ASN A 246 -7.30 -17.36 20.82
CA ASN A 246 -6.74 -17.91 22.06
C ASN A 246 -6.51 -19.45 21.97
N LYS A 247 -7.46 -20.16 21.38
CA LYS A 247 -7.31 -21.60 21.13
C LYS A 247 -6.13 -21.87 20.20
N TRP A 248 -6.04 -21.21 19.06
CA TRP A 248 -4.93 -21.40 18.13
C TRP A 248 -3.58 -21.02 18.73
N TYR A 249 -3.53 -19.97 19.54
CA TYR A 249 -2.34 -19.60 20.29
C TYR A 249 -1.95 -20.68 21.32
N SER A 250 -2.90 -21.16 22.12
CA SER A 250 -2.67 -22.18 23.12
C SER A 250 -2.25 -23.52 22.51
N ASP A 251 -2.88 -23.93 21.40
CA ASP A 251 -2.58 -25.15 20.67
C ASP A 251 -1.25 -25.02 19.86
N GLY A 252 -0.64 -23.84 19.80
CA GLY A 252 0.56 -23.57 19.03
C GLY A 252 0.34 -23.67 17.51
N LEU A 253 -0.84 -23.33 17.04
CA LEU A 253 -1.19 -23.18 15.62
C LEU A 253 -0.89 -21.76 15.13
N LEU A 254 -1.05 -20.76 16.02
CA LEU A 254 -0.63 -19.40 15.83
C LEU A 254 0.78 -19.20 16.43
N ASP A 255 1.62 -18.51 15.72
CA ASP A 255 2.96 -18.11 16.17
C ASP A 255 2.90 -17.37 17.51
N LYS A 256 3.60 -17.89 18.52
CA LYS A 256 3.58 -17.32 19.88
C LYS A 256 4.28 -15.96 19.98
N ASP A 257 5.17 -15.68 19.04
CA ASP A 257 5.95 -14.44 19.00
C ASP A 257 5.35 -13.39 18.04
N TYR A 258 4.11 -13.61 17.54
CA TYR A 258 3.54 -12.75 16.49
C TYR A 258 3.47 -11.27 16.88
N THR A 259 3.40 -10.94 18.16
CA THR A 259 3.36 -9.54 18.64
C THR A 259 4.72 -8.83 18.58
N THR A 260 5.80 -9.59 18.48
CA THR A 260 7.19 -9.09 18.49
C THR A 260 7.95 -9.42 17.21
N ASN A 261 7.37 -10.22 16.31
CA ASN A 261 8.01 -10.55 15.04
C ASN A 261 8.24 -9.31 14.19
N THR A 262 9.46 -9.20 13.67
CA THR A 262 9.81 -8.30 12.57
C THR A 262 9.65 -9.03 11.23
N ASP A 263 9.62 -8.28 10.13
CA ASP A 263 9.50 -8.86 8.78
C ASP A 263 10.63 -9.86 8.48
N ASN A 264 11.86 -9.59 8.92
CA ASN A 264 12.99 -10.53 8.75
C ASN A 264 12.78 -11.85 9.50
N ILE A 265 12.16 -11.83 10.68
CA ILE A 265 11.84 -13.03 11.44
C ILE A 265 10.73 -13.84 10.72
N ILE A 266 9.71 -13.15 10.21
CA ILE A 266 8.63 -13.78 9.44
C ILE A 266 9.20 -14.41 8.17
N ASP A 267 10.03 -13.68 7.41
CA ASP A 267 10.70 -14.18 6.22
C ASP A 267 11.47 -15.49 6.53
N ALA A 268 12.26 -15.49 7.58
CA ALA A 268 13.04 -16.65 7.98
C ALA A 268 12.15 -17.86 8.35
N LYS A 269 11.05 -17.64 9.10
CA LYS A 269 10.11 -18.72 9.49
C LYS A 269 9.45 -19.36 8.26
N ILE A 270 9.12 -18.57 7.24
CA ILE A 270 8.47 -19.07 6.02
C ILE A 270 9.48 -19.84 5.13
N ILE A 271 10.65 -19.24 4.88
CA ILE A 271 11.66 -19.84 4.01
C ILE A 271 12.25 -21.13 4.59
N THR A 272 12.41 -21.22 5.92
CA THR A 272 12.96 -22.40 6.57
C THR A 272 11.90 -23.48 6.86
N GLY A 273 10.65 -23.31 6.48
CA GLY A 273 9.57 -24.26 6.72
C GLY A 273 9.06 -24.30 8.17
N ASN A 274 9.40 -23.32 9.00
CA ASN A 274 8.81 -23.19 10.34
C ASN A 274 7.39 -22.66 10.32
N ALA A 275 6.95 -22.07 9.20
CA ALA A 275 5.59 -21.62 8.97
C ALA A 275 5.08 -22.08 7.60
N GLY A 276 3.80 -22.47 7.54
CA GLY A 276 3.12 -22.90 6.34
C GLY A 276 2.03 -21.96 5.86
N ALA A 277 1.64 -21.00 6.69
CA ALA A 277 0.61 -20.02 6.34
C ALA A 277 0.89 -18.66 7.00
N PHE A 278 0.46 -17.60 6.33
CA PHE A 278 0.63 -16.22 6.79
C PHE A 278 -0.33 -15.30 6.06
N ALA A 279 -0.39 -14.03 6.46
CA ALA A 279 -1.05 -12.99 5.66
C ALA A 279 0.02 -12.03 5.11
N GLY A 280 -0.11 -11.67 3.86
CA GLY A 280 0.91 -10.89 3.16
C GLY A 280 0.45 -10.30 1.83
N TYR A 281 1.39 -9.78 1.06
CA TYR A 281 1.18 -9.11 -0.23
C TYR A 281 1.61 -10.01 -1.38
N ILE A 282 1.00 -9.85 -2.55
CA ILE A 282 1.31 -10.67 -3.73
C ILE A 282 2.78 -10.48 -4.15
N GLY A 283 3.20 -9.25 -4.42
CA GLY A 283 4.58 -8.97 -4.84
C GLY A 283 5.59 -9.07 -3.70
N GLY A 284 5.29 -8.42 -2.57
CA GLY A 284 6.22 -8.27 -1.44
C GLY A 284 6.45 -9.53 -0.62
N HIS A 285 5.57 -10.55 -0.71
CA HIS A 285 5.70 -11.80 0.04
C HIS A 285 5.59 -13.03 -0.86
N LEU A 286 4.46 -13.27 -1.52
CA LEU A 286 4.27 -14.48 -2.34
C LEU A 286 5.35 -14.57 -3.44
N GLY A 287 5.47 -13.54 -4.28
CA GLY A 287 6.48 -13.52 -5.34
C GLY A 287 7.91 -13.55 -4.82
N LYS A 288 8.18 -12.81 -3.74
CA LYS A 288 9.50 -12.76 -3.07
C LYS A 288 9.94 -14.15 -2.59
N TYR A 289 9.09 -14.86 -1.84
CA TYR A 289 9.46 -16.15 -1.27
C TYR A 289 9.63 -17.24 -2.33
N ILE A 290 8.77 -17.28 -3.35
CA ILE A 290 8.94 -18.19 -4.50
C ILE A 290 10.28 -17.92 -5.21
N ALA A 291 10.65 -16.65 -5.40
CA ALA A 291 11.93 -16.30 -6.02
C ALA A 291 13.13 -16.71 -5.16
N MET A 292 13.08 -16.47 -3.84
CA MET A 292 14.16 -16.79 -2.91
C MET A 292 14.40 -18.30 -2.72
N THR A 293 13.36 -19.12 -2.84
CA THR A 293 13.45 -20.57 -2.61
C THR A 293 13.62 -21.39 -3.88
N ARG A 294 13.54 -20.75 -5.06
CA ARG A 294 13.57 -21.43 -6.37
C ARG A 294 14.71 -22.41 -6.56
N GLU A 295 15.91 -22.08 -6.10
CA GLU A 295 17.12 -22.91 -6.26
C GLU A 295 17.26 -23.94 -5.16
N THR A 296 16.87 -23.63 -3.93
CA THR A 296 17.07 -24.47 -2.74
C THR A 296 15.92 -25.43 -2.49
N GLU A 297 14.69 -25.03 -2.81
CA GLU A 297 13.46 -25.83 -2.65
C GLU A 297 12.58 -25.68 -3.91
N PRO A 298 12.89 -26.32 -5.04
CA PRO A 298 12.18 -26.16 -6.32
C PRO A 298 10.70 -26.50 -6.28
N LYS A 299 10.25 -27.26 -5.28
CA LYS A 299 8.85 -27.59 -5.05
C LYS A 299 8.09 -26.59 -4.19
N PHE A 300 8.81 -25.63 -3.61
CA PHE A 300 8.19 -24.58 -2.81
C PHE A 300 7.15 -23.82 -3.62
N ASP A 301 5.90 -23.87 -3.20
CA ASP A 301 4.81 -23.19 -3.88
C ASP A 301 3.85 -22.55 -2.88
N LEU A 302 3.34 -21.39 -3.23
CA LEU A 302 2.45 -20.58 -2.43
C LEU A 302 1.20 -20.22 -3.23
N VAL A 303 0.05 -20.23 -2.56
CA VAL A 303 -1.21 -19.79 -3.15
C VAL A 303 -1.90 -18.77 -2.24
N GLY A 304 -2.50 -17.73 -2.85
CA GLY A 304 -3.40 -16.82 -2.17
C GLY A 304 -4.73 -17.50 -1.88
N VAL A 305 -5.28 -17.27 -0.69
CA VAL A 305 -6.50 -17.92 -0.21
C VAL A 305 -7.56 -16.86 0.07
N LEU A 306 -8.80 -17.13 -0.31
CA LEU A 306 -9.92 -16.28 0.03
C LEU A 306 -10.10 -16.21 1.56
N PRO A 307 -10.55 -15.06 2.09
CA PRO A 307 -10.88 -14.96 3.50
C PRO A 307 -11.91 -16.01 3.91
N PRO A 308 -11.67 -16.75 5.02
CA PRO A 308 -12.57 -17.81 5.43
C PRO A 308 -13.90 -17.28 5.98
N ILE A 309 -14.86 -18.19 6.15
CA ILE A 309 -16.09 -17.94 6.90
C ILE A 309 -16.15 -18.86 8.13
N SER A 310 -16.84 -18.44 9.17
CA SER A 310 -17.26 -19.31 10.27
C SER A 310 -18.61 -19.97 9.93
N ASP A 311 -18.98 -20.99 10.70
CA ASP A 311 -20.26 -21.70 10.53
C ASP A 311 -21.49 -20.79 10.75
N SER A 312 -21.30 -19.63 11.40
CA SER A 312 -22.36 -18.68 11.74
C SER A 312 -22.64 -17.63 10.68
N VAL A 313 -21.83 -17.55 9.61
CA VAL A 313 -21.96 -16.52 8.57
C VAL A 313 -21.83 -17.12 7.17
N THR A 314 -22.49 -16.49 6.21
CA THR A 314 -22.44 -16.88 4.79
C THR A 314 -21.46 -16.06 3.96
N LYS A 315 -20.91 -14.98 4.54
CA LYS A 315 -19.98 -14.07 3.86
C LYS A 315 -19.02 -13.47 4.86
N ASN A 316 -17.72 -13.48 4.50
CA ASN A 316 -16.70 -12.77 5.28
C ASN A 316 -16.91 -11.25 5.18
N TYR A 317 -16.76 -10.54 6.30
CA TYR A 317 -16.64 -9.11 6.32
C TYR A 317 -15.17 -8.74 6.07
N LEU A 318 -14.82 -8.42 4.83
CA LEU A 318 -13.45 -8.13 4.45
C LEU A 318 -12.99 -6.79 5.05
N PRO A 319 -12.14 -6.78 6.07
CA PRO A 319 -11.83 -5.57 6.83
C PRO A 319 -10.77 -4.70 6.16
N VAL A 320 -10.04 -5.23 5.19
CA VAL A 320 -8.91 -4.55 4.57
C VAL A 320 -9.13 -4.38 3.08
N VAL A 321 -9.53 -3.18 2.71
CA VAL A 321 -9.65 -2.74 1.33
C VAL A 321 -8.80 -1.47 1.20
N SER A 322 -7.94 -1.39 0.19
CA SER A 322 -7.19 -0.16 -0.08
C SER A 322 -8.15 1.01 -0.24
N PRO A 323 -7.96 2.12 0.47
CA PRO A 323 -8.75 3.31 0.27
C PRO A 323 -8.56 3.84 -1.16
N LYS A 324 -9.54 4.56 -1.67
CA LYS A 324 -9.43 5.20 -2.99
C LYS A 324 -8.37 6.31 -3.00
N VAL A 325 -8.12 6.90 -1.85
CA VAL A 325 -7.08 7.91 -1.60
C VAL A 325 -6.18 7.41 -0.49
N SER A 326 -4.89 7.39 -0.69
CA SER A 326 -3.94 6.85 0.28
C SER A 326 -2.69 7.70 0.42
N ASN A 327 -2.08 7.61 1.61
CA ASN A 327 -0.75 8.12 1.88
C ASN A 327 0.34 7.36 1.07
N PRO A 328 1.49 7.98 0.86
CA PRO A 328 1.83 9.36 1.26
C PRO A 328 1.21 10.42 0.34
N PHE A 329 1.15 11.68 0.82
CA PHE A 329 0.79 12.84 0.02
C PHE A 329 2.04 13.65 -0.30
N LEU A 330 2.21 14.01 -1.55
CA LEU A 330 3.19 14.99 -2.01
C LEU A 330 2.67 16.39 -1.65
N ALA A 331 3.34 17.08 -0.74
CA ALA A 331 3.01 18.46 -0.36
C ALA A 331 4.14 19.40 -0.77
N ILE A 332 3.77 20.61 -1.20
CA ILE A 332 4.71 21.66 -1.56
C ILE A 332 4.98 22.49 -0.30
N THR A 333 6.23 22.77 0.00
CA THR A 333 6.62 23.50 1.21
C THR A 333 6.55 25.02 1.01
N VAL A 334 6.61 25.76 2.10
CA VAL A 334 6.65 27.23 2.04
C VAL A 334 7.98 27.76 1.49
N ASP A 335 9.05 26.94 1.53
CA ASP A 335 10.38 27.30 1.04
C ASP A 335 10.54 27.06 -0.48
N CYS A 336 9.54 26.43 -1.13
CA CYS A 336 9.51 26.25 -2.56
C CYS A 336 9.42 27.60 -3.28
N ALA A 337 10.48 27.96 -3.99
CA ALA A 337 10.56 29.26 -4.68
C ALA A 337 9.60 29.38 -5.86
N ASP A 338 9.20 28.25 -6.48
CA ASP A 338 8.27 28.22 -7.63
C ASP A 338 7.20 27.14 -7.44
N PRO A 339 6.23 27.37 -6.52
CA PRO A 339 5.18 26.41 -6.24
C PRO A 339 4.24 26.18 -7.43
N GLU A 340 4.11 27.13 -8.35
CA GLU A 340 3.26 26.96 -9.53
C GLU A 340 3.83 25.89 -10.47
N THR A 341 5.14 25.91 -10.71
CA THR A 341 5.80 24.88 -11.54
C THR A 341 5.85 23.52 -10.82
N ALA A 342 6.07 23.50 -9.51
CA ALA A 342 5.97 22.27 -8.72
C ALA A 342 4.56 21.62 -8.78
N MET A 343 3.50 22.46 -8.73
CA MET A 343 2.11 21.98 -8.92
C MET A 343 1.87 21.41 -10.32
N LYS A 344 2.38 22.04 -11.38
CA LYS A 344 2.25 21.54 -12.76
C LYS A 344 2.94 20.19 -12.93
N TRP A 345 4.10 20.01 -12.33
CA TRP A 345 4.80 18.73 -12.33
C TRP A 345 4.00 17.64 -11.59
N ALA A 346 3.48 17.95 -10.41
CA ALA A 346 2.64 17.02 -9.66
C ALA A 346 1.35 16.69 -10.42
N ASP A 347 0.72 17.67 -11.09
CA ASP A 347 -0.47 17.48 -11.90
C ASP A 347 -0.24 16.52 -13.09
N TYR A 348 0.99 16.52 -13.64
CA TYR A 348 1.33 15.60 -14.73
C TYR A 348 1.21 14.13 -14.33
N LEU A 349 1.38 13.79 -13.05
CA LEU A 349 1.20 12.43 -12.54
C LEU A 349 -0.27 11.95 -12.61
N TYR A 350 -1.23 12.85 -12.82
CA TYR A 350 -2.65 12.57 -12.95
C TYR A 350 -3.16 12.65 -14.40
N THR A 351 -2.25 12.61 -15.37
CA THR A 351 -2.62 12.47 -16.78
C THR A 351 -2.79 10.99 -17.15
N ASP A 352 -3.71 10.69 -18.10
CA ASP A 352 -3.93 9.34 -18.66
C ASP A 352 -2.72 8.79 -19.41
#